data_a8c6b8754310e6fb265684cdbd772dba
#
_entry.id   a8c6b8754310e6fb265684cdbd772dba
#
_cell.length_a   1.000
_cell.length_b   1.000
_cell.length_c   1.000
_cell.angle_alpha   90.00
_cell.angle_beta   90.00
_cell.angle_gamma   90.00
#
_symmetry.space_group_name_H-M   'P 1'
#
loop_
_entity.id
_entity.type
_entity.pdbx_description
1 polymer ?
#
loop_
_entity_poly.entity_id
_entity_poly.type
_entity_poly.pdbx_seq_one_letter_code
_entity_poly.pdbx_strand_id
1 'polypeptide(L)'
;KDGLNVKIADLDIVNPYFRTKDSIKELTESGIELISPAFANTNVDLPALPQEAYSLVQCRDACAVLDVGGDDRGAYALGRYAPYILEENNFEMCFVFNCYRPLTRTAEEALEVMKEIEFACKIPFTAIINNSNIGNETDKETINASFAETEKLSKISGLPIIYTTVREDIDISLKNKLPLKLQEKYFDIKES
;
A
#
# COMPACT_ATOMS: atom_id res chain seq x y z
N LYS A 1 6.01 9.31 14.81
CA LYS A 1 5.83 9.94 16.16
C LYS A 1 6.70 9.27 17.23
N ASP A 2 7.19 8.05 16.95
CA ASP A 2 7.96 7.24 17.91
C ASP A 2 9.49 7.41 17.76
N GLY A 3 9.94 8.44 17.02
CA GLY A 3 11.36 8.70 16.80
C GLY A 3 12.07 7.73 15.85
N LEU A 4 11.31 6.89 15.13
CA LEU A 4 11.85 5.99 14.15
C LEU A 4 12.30 6.76 12.89
N ASN A 5 13.47 6.39 12.37
CA ASN A 5 13.86 6.81 11.03
C ASN A 5 13.05 6.00 10.02
N VAL A 6 12.23 6.67 9.21
CA VAL A 6 11.34 6.01 8.24
C VAL A 6 11.71 6.44 6.83
N LYS A 7 11.80 5.46 5.95
CA LYS A 7 12.01 5.66 4.51
C LYS A 7 10.90 4.98 3.74
N ILE A 8 10.39 5.62 2.69
CA ILE A 8 9.35 5.08 1.82
C ILE A 8 9.90 4.92 0.42
N ALA A 9 9.68 3.78 -0.22
CA ALA A 9 9.88 3.60 -1.66
C ALA A 9 8.53 3.44 -2.36
N ASP A 10 8.31 4.26 -3.38
CA ASP A 10 7.17 4.14 -4.30
C ASP A 10 7.56 3.17 -5.41
N LEU A 11 6.99 1.97 -5.36
CA LEU A 11 7.16 0.90 -6.36
C LEU A 11 5.93 0.75 -7.26
N ASP A 12 4.90 1.59 -7.13
CA ASP A 12 3.77 1.62 -8.04
C ASP A 12 4.14 2.34 -9.35
N ILE A 13 4.70 1.56 -10.27
CA ILE A 13 5.17 2.06 -11.57
C ILE A 13 4.06 2.16 -12.62
N VAL A 14 2.88 1.64 -12.34
CA VAL A 14 1.79 1.49 -13.33
C VAL A 14 0.73 2.57 -13.18
N ASN A 15 0.38 2.92 -11.96
CA ASN A 15 -0.68 3.87 -11.70
C ASN A 15 -0.15 5.31 -11.74
N PRO A 16 -0.47 6.12 -12.79
CA PRO A 16 -0.06 7.53 -12.84
C PRO A 16 -0.84 8.40 -11.85
N TYR A 17 -1.92 7.86 -11.28
CA TYR A 17 -2.82 8.55 -10.35
C TYR A 17 -2.62 8.01 -8.94
N PHE A 18 -2.63 8.88 -7.92
CA PHE A 18 -2.50 8.49 -6.50
C PHE A 18 -1.15 7.85 -6.14
N ARG A 19 -0.05 8.49 -6.48
CA ARG A 19 1.29 8.04 -6.11
C ARG A 19 1.74 8.63 -4.80
N THR A 20 2.58 7.89 -4.08
CA THR A 20 3.25 8.38 -2.87
C THR A 20 4.04 9.67 -3.13
N LYS A 21 4.58 9.86 -4.33
CA LYS A 21 5.24 11.11 -4.74
C LYS A 21 4.33 12.35 -4.67
N ASP A 22 3.00 12.18 -4.77
CA ASP A 22 2.07 13.29 -4.68
C ASP A 22 1.98 13.84 -3.24
N SER A 23 2.44 13.07 -2.25
CA SER A 23 2.56 13.45 -0.83
C SER A 23 3.98 13.85 -0.41
N ILE A 24 4.87 14.13 -1.35
CA ILE A 24 6.30 14.43 -1.08
C ILE A 24 6.49 15.53 -0.02
N LYS A 25 5.69 16.59 -0.11
CA LYS A 25 5.76 17.72 0.82
C LYS A 25 5.41 17.29 2.25
N GLU A 26 4.32 16.58 2.41
CA GLU A 26 3.84 16.11 3.72
C GLU A 26 4.82 15.09 4.35
N LEU A 27 5.39 14.20 3.53
CA LEU A 27 6.40 13.25 3.97
C LEU A 27 7.68 13.95 4.42
N THR A 28 8.17 14.91 3.64
CA THR A 28 9.38 15.67 3.97
C THR A 28 9.19 16.50 5.24
N GLU A 29 8.04 17.16 5.40
CA GLU A 29 7.70 17.92 6.61
C GLU A 29 7.60 17.01 7.84
N SER A 30 7.28 15.73 7.63
CA SER A 30 7.26 14.70 8.68
C SER A 30 8.61 14.03 8.92
N GLY A 31 9.68 14.46 8.22
CA GLY A 31 11.00 13.87 8.33
C GLY A 31 11.15 12.49 7.69
N ILE A 32 10.25 12.13 6.76
CA ILE A 32 10.25 10.87 6.04
C ILE A 32 10.94 11.05 4.70
N GLU A 33 11.94 10.22 4.41
CA GLU A 33 12.64 10.20 3.13
C GLU A 33 11.83 9.38 2.12
N LEU A 34 11.46 10.01 0.98
CA LEU A 34 10.82 9.33 -0.13
C LEU A 34 11.84 8.98 -1.21
N ILE A 35 11.96 7.70 -1.52
CA ILE A 35 12.71 7.18 -2.66
C ILE A 35 11.71 6.87 -3.77
N SER A 36 11.73 7.66 -4.81
CA SER A 36 10.88 7.49 -5.99
C SER A 36 11.76 7.14 -7.20
N PRO A 37 11.36 6.16 -8.02
CA PRO A 37 12.06 5.90 -9.28
C PRO A 37 12.14 7.17 -10.13
N ALA A 38 13.30 7.48 -10.64
CA ALA A 38 13.53 8.62 -11.54
C ALA A 38 12.94 8.34 -12.95
N PHE A 39 11.63 8.12 -13.02
CA PHE A 39 10.93 7.74 -14.27
C PHE A 39 10.06 8.80 -14.83
N ALA A 40 10.61 9.89 -15.22
CA ALA A 40 9.77 10.78 -16.00
C ALA A 40 9.99 10.70 -17.51
N ASN A 41 11.11 10.22 -18.03
CA ASN A 41 11.46 10.51 -19.42
C ASN A 41 12.27 9.43 -20.20
N THR A 42 12.16 8.15 -19.89
CA THR A 42 12.84 7.15 -20.70
C THR A 42 11.86 6.12 -21.28
N ASN A 43 11.86 5.99 -22.61
CA ASN A 43 11.16 4.96 -23.38
C ASN A 43 11.77 3.55 -23.16
N VAL A 44 11.97 3.15 -21.91
CA VAL A 44 12.51 1.82 -21.58
C VAL A 44 11.37 0.98 -21.05
N ASP A 45 11.07 -0.11 -21.74
CA ASP A 45 9.97 -1.04 -21.47
C ASP A 45 10.03 -1.77 -20.11
N LEU A 46 11.10 -1.60 -19.37
CA LEU A 46 11.29 -2.12 -18.02
C LEU A 46 11.97 -1.04 -17.16
N PRO A 47 11.24 -0.42 -16.26
CA PRO A 47 11.83 0.52 -15.33
C PRO A 47 12.91 -0.19 -14.51
N ALA A 48 14.16 0.27 -14.63
CA ALA A 48 15.20 -0.15 -13.71
C ALA A 48 14.85 0.40 -12.33
N LEU A 49 14.63 -0.49 -11.37
CA LEU A 49 14.43 -0.06 -9.99
C LEU A 49 15.69 0.66 -9.51
N PRO A 50 15.54 1.80 -8.82
CA PRO A 50 16.71 2.57 -8.36
C PRO A 50 17.61 1.68 -7.52
N GLN A 51 18.91 1.86 -7.68
CA GLN A 51 19.90 1.20 -6.83
C GLN A 51 19.69 1.57 -5.35
N GLU A 52 19.14 2.75 -5.11
CA GLU A 52 18.74 3.24 -3.79
C GLU A 52 17.65 2.40 -3.13
N ALA A 53 16.77 1.77 -3.89
CA ALA A 53 15.74 0.89 -3.33
C ALA A 53 16.33 -0.42 -2.78
N TYR A 54 17.46 -0.90 -3.30
CA TYR A 54 18.20 -2.01 -2.67
C TYR A 54 18.79 -1.61 -1.32
N SER A 55 19.21 -0.36 -1.15
CA SER A 55 19.70 0.13 0.13
C SER A 55 18.62 0.14 1.22
N LEU A 56 17.34 0.26 0.83
CA LEU A 56 16.22 0.20 1.78
C LEU A 56 16.05 -1.17 2.40
N VAL A 57 16.05 -2.22 1.57
CA VAL A 57 15.88 -3.61 2.06
C VAL A 57 17.11 -4.13 2.80
N GLN A 58 18.23 -3.43 2.72
CA GLN A 58 19.46 -3.74 3.45
C GLN A 58 19.71 -2.80 4.64
N CYS A 59 18.88 -1.75 4.80
CA CYS A 59 19.02 -0.75 5.85
C CYS A 59 18.52 -1.30 7.19
N ARG A 60 19.41 -1.42 8.16
CA ARG A 60 19.07 -1.90 9.51
C ARG A 60 18.74 -0.76 10.49
N ASP A 61 19.03 0.47 10.10
CA ASP A 61 18.90 1.66 10.96
C ASP A 61 17.62 2.45 10.71
N ALA A 62 16.74 1.96 9.82
CA ALA A 62 15.50 2.61 9.46
C ALA A 62 14.36 1.59 9.25
N CYS A 63 13.14 2.04 9.45
CA CYS A 63 11.95 1.32 9.03
C CYS A 63 11.68 1.63 7.56
N ALA A 64 11.76 0.64 6.69
CA ALA A 64 11.48 0.78 5.27
C ALA A 64 10.00 0.44 4.99
N VAL A 65 9.31 1.30 4.25
CA VAL A 65 7.96 1.08 3.75
C VAL A 65 8.03 1.01 2.23
N LEU A 66 7.57 -0.07 1.65
CA LEU A 66 7.49 -0.26 0.21
C LEU A 66 6.03 -0.11 -0.23
N ASP A 67 5.71 0.94 -0.97
CA ASP A 67 4.39 1.14 -1.57
C ASP A 67 4.36 0.42 -2.91
N VAL A 68 3.64 -0.70 -2.95
CA VAL A 68 3.63 -1.64 -4.08
C VAL A 68 2.28 -1.55 -4.79
N GLY A 69 2.30 -1.37 -6.09
CA GLY A 69 1.08 -1.41 -6.91
C GLY A 69 0.35 -2.75 -6.76
N GLY A 70 -0.99 -2.67 -6.71
CA GLY A 70 -1.86 -3.84 -6.52
C GLY A 70 -2.05 -4.70 -7.77
N ASP A 71 -1.12 -4.66 -8.73
CA ASP A 71 -1.13 -5.43 -9.97
C ASP A 71 0.12 -6.30 -10.12
N ASP A 72 0.11 -7.16 -11.14
CA ASP A 72 1.22 -8.08 -11.45
C ASP A 72 2.56 -7.36 -11.61
N ARG A 73 2.57 -6.15 -12.15
CA ARG A 73 3.82 -5.42 -12.43
C ARG A 73 4.45 -4.91 -11.15
N GLY A 74 3.66 -4.37 -10.24
CA GLY A 74 4.12 -3.99 -8.90
C GLY A 74 4.64 -5.21 -8.12
N ALA A 75 3.92 -6.32 -8.18
CA ALA A 75 4.32 -7.57 -7.56
C ALA A 75 5.64 -8.12 -8.14
N TYR A 76 5.82 -8.10 -9.46
CA TYR A 76 7.10 -8.49 -10.10
C TYR A 76 8.26 -7.55 -9.72
N ALA A 77 8.00 -6.26 -9.60
CA ALA A 77 9.00 -5.30 -9.13
C ALA A 77 9.48 -5.65 -7.71
N LEU A 78 8.54 -5.93 -6.80
CA LEU A 78 8.83 -6.38 -5.44
C LEU A 78 9.61 -7.71 -5.42
N GLY A 79 9.29 -8.63 -6.31
CA GLY A 79 9.92 -9.96 -6.40
C GLY A 79 11.45 -9.92 -6.57
N ARG A 80 12.00 -8.83 -7.09
CA ARG A 80 13.46 -8.64 -7.19
C ARG A 80 14.13 -8.46 -5.83
N TYR A 81 13.39 -7.98 -4.84
CA TYR A 81 13.87 -7.78 -3.47
C TYR A 81 13.56 -8.97 -2.56
N ALA A 82 12.73 -9.90 -3.02
CA ALA A 82 12.27 -11.03 -2.23
C ALA A 82 13.41 -11.81 -1.55
N PRO A 83 14.54 -12.15 -2.20
CA PRO A 83 15.62 -12.86 -1.54
C PRO A 83 16.15 -12.14 -0.31
N TYR A 84 16.32 -10.81 -0.39
CA TYR A 84 16.83 -9.99 0.71
C TYR A 84 15.81 -9.85 1.84
N ILE A 85 14.53 -9.62 1.50
CA ILE A 85 13.45 -9.48 2.46
C ILE A 85 13.24 -10.78 3.25
N LEU A 86 13.24 -11.92 2.56
CA LEU A 86 13.04 -13.22 3.18
C LEU A 86 14.25 -13.68 3.99
N GLU A 87 15.47 -13.36 3.56
CA GLU A 87 16.69 -13.67 4.30
C GLU A 87 16.74 -12.92 5.64
N GLU A 88 16.35 -11.63 5.65
CA GLU A 88 16.29 -10.84 6.88
C GLU A 88 15.17 -11.30 7.82
N ASN A 89 14.09 -11.84 7.28
CA ASN A 89 12.92 -12.35 8.00
C ASN A 89 12.35 -11.37 9.04
N ASN A 90 12.40 -10.08 8.73
CA ASN A 90 11.89 -8.98 9.56
C ASN A 90 11.04 -8.04 8.72
N PHE A 91 9.88 -8.53 8.27
CA PHE A 91 8.97 -7.79 7.41
C PHE A 91 7.52 -8.07 7.75
N GLU A 92 6.67 -7.12 7.38
CA GLU A 92 5.24 -7.30 7.28
C GLU A 92 4.81 -7.01 5.84
N MET A 93 4.13 -7.96 5.20
CA MET A 93 3.49 -7.76 3.90
C MET A 93 2.00 -7.67 4.09
N CYS A 94 1.48 -6.45 4.00
CA CYS A 94 0.09 -6.15 4.26
C CYS A 94 -0.74 -6.13 2.97
N PHE A 95 -1.82 -6.90 2.93
CA PHE A 95 -2.83 -6.77 1.89
C PHE A 95 -3.78 -5.62 2.24
N VAL A 96 -3.73 -4.54 1.45
CA VAL A 96 -4.60 -3.38 1.63
C VAL A 96 -5.92 -3.62 0.90
N PHE A 97 -6.90 -4.14 1.63
CA PHE A 97 -8.18 -4.60 1.13
C PHE A 97 -9.21 -3.46 1.04
N ASN A 98 -9.91 -3.38 -0.10
CA ASN A 98 -11.06 -2.49 -0.26
C ASN A 98 -12.19 -3.22 -1.01
N CYS A 99 -13.27 -3.59 -0.31
CA CYS A 99 -14.40 -4.32 -0.88
C CYS A 99 -15.26 -3.50 -1.86
N TYR A 100 -14.98 -2.22 -2.01
CA TYR A 100 -15.66 -1.36 -3.00
C TYR A 100 -14.90 -1.27 -4.33
N ARG A 101 -13.75 -1.93 -4.45
CA ARG A 101 -13.00 -2.01 -5.71
C ARG A 101 -13.49 -3.18 -6.59
N PRO A 102 -13.49 -3.03 -7.92
CA PRO A 102 -14.03 -4.04 -8.82
C PRO A 102 -13.46 -5.45 -8.68
N LEU A 103 -12.17 -5.60 -8.43
CA LEU A 103 -11.51 -6.91 -8.38
C LEU A 103 -11.40 -7.52 -6.97
N THR A 104 -11.94 -6.85 -5.97
CA THR A 104 -11.84 -7.25 -4.57
C THR A 104 -13.15 -7.04 -3.83
N ARG A 105 -14.30 -7.17 -4.52
CA ARG A 105 -15.63 -6.94 -3.91
C ARG A 105 -15.99 -7.98 -2.88
N THR A 106 -15.56 -9.20 -3.09
CA THR A 106 -15.79 -10.33 -2.18
C THR A 106 -14.47 -10.83 -1.60
N ALA A 107 -14.57 -11.53 -0.49
CA ALA A 107 -13.41 -12.16 0.14
C ALA A 107 -12.74 -13.19 -0.79
N GLU A 108 -13.52 -13.91 -1.59
CA GLU A 108 -13.02 -14.89 -2.53
C GLU A 108 -12.22 -14.23 -3.66
N GLU A 109 -12.76 -13.18 -4.28
CA GLU A 109 -12.04 -12.41 -5.31
C GLU A 109 -10.74 -11.82 -4.75
N ALA A 110 -10.79 -11.25 -3.54
CA ALA A 110 -9.62 -10.71 -2.87
C ALA A 110 -8.56 -11.79 -2.59
N LEU A 111 -8.97 -13.00 -2.19
CA LEU A 111 -8.06 -14.11 -1.96
C LEU A 111 -7.37 -14.57 -3.25
N GLU A 112 -8.06 -14.53 -4.40
CA GLU A 112 -7.46 -14.83 -5.69
C GLU A 112 -6.39 -13.81 -6.05
N VAL A 113 -6.70 -12.51 -5.92
CA VAL A 113 -5.72 -11.43 -6.12
C VAL A 113 -4.50 -11.57 -5.20
N MET A 114 -4.72 -11.91 -3.93
CA MET A 114 -3.62 -12.17 -2.99
C MET A 114 -2.69 -13.28 -3.50
N LYS A 115 -3.25 -14.40 -3.95
CA LYS A 115 -2.47 -15.54 -4.46
C LYS A 115 -1.67 -15.19 -5.72
N GLU A 116 -2.25 -14.40 -6.62
CA GLU A 116 -1.57 -13.91 -7.82
C GLU A 116 -0.37 -13.03 -7.45
N ILE A 117 -0.56 -12.11 -6.51
CA ILE A 117 0.52 -11.22 -6.01
C ILE A 117 1.62 -12.05 -5.33
N GLU A 118 1.28 -12.95 -4.41
CA GLU A 118 2.25 -13.83 -3.74
C GLU A 118 3.03 -14.68 -4.74
N PHE A 119 2.35 -15.21 -5.76
CA PHE A 119 2.99 -15.98 -6.81
C PHE A 119 3.99 -15.13 -7.61
N ALA A 120 3.63 -13.88 -7.92
CA ALA A 120 4.47 -12.97 -8.69
C ALA A 120 5.68 -12.45 -7.90
N CYS A 121 5.48 -12.01 -6.65
CA CYS A 121 6.55 -11.43 -5.82
C CYS A 121 7.34 -12.45 -5.00
N LYS A 122 6.82 -13.69 -4.81
CA LYS A 122 7.42 -14.75 -3.97
C LYS A 122 7.53 -14.39 -2.48
N ILE A 123 6.73 -13.43 -2.02
CA ILE A 123 6.67 -13.04 -0.60
C ILE A 123 5.24 -13.30 -0.12
N PRO A 124 5.04 -14.03 0.98
CA PRO A 124 3.70 -14.28 1.51
C PRO A 124 3.15 -13.04 2.21
N PHE A 125 1.84 -12.84 2.11
CA PHE A 125 1.16 -11.86 2.96
C PHE A 125 1.18 -12.31 4.43
N THR A 126 1.30 -11.33 5.32
CA THR A 126 1.33 -11.56 6.76
C THR A 126 0.14 -10.97 7.49
N ALA A 127 -0.54 -9.99 6.88
CA ALA A 127 -1.65 -9.28 7.48
C ALA A 127 -2.60 -8.66 6.46
N ILE A 128 -3.78 -8.27 6.92
CA ILE A 128 -4.79 -7.52 6.17
C ILE A 128 -4.97 -6.15 6.82
N ILE A 129 -5.05 -5.11 5.99
CA ILE A 129 -5.51 -3.79 6.36
C ILE A 129 -6.85 -3.55 5.66
N ASN A 130 -7.93 -3.37 6.41
CA ASN A 130 -9.21 -2.96 5.85
C ASN A 130 -9.15 -1.47 5.49
N ASN A 131 -9.03 -1.18 4.21
CA ASN A 131 -9.05 0.17 3.65
C ASN A 131 -10.29 0.38 2.77
N SER A 132 -11.42 -0.21 3.17
CA SER A 132 -12.66 -0.13 2.41
C SER A 132 -13.27 1.26 2.53
N ASN A 133 -13.19 2.01 1.45
CA ASN A 133 -13.72 3.37 1.37
C ASN A 133 -14.12 3.72 -0.07
N ILE A 134 -14.97 4.72 -0.20
CA ILE A 134 -15.45 5.31 -1.45
C ILE A 134 -15.09 6.81 -1.53
N GLY A 135 -13.95 7.18 -0.95
CA GLY A 135 -13.45 8.55 -0.93
C GLY A 135 -14.29 9.46 -0.03
N ASN A 136 -14.67 10.63 -0.54
CA ASN A 136 -15.43 11.63 0.22
C ASN A 136 -16.82 11.17 0.65
N GLU A 137 -17.40 10.21 -0.07
CA GLU A 137 -18.73 9.64 0.24
C GLU A 137 -18.70 8.58 1.33
N THR A 138 -17.52 8.23 1.84
CA THR A 138 -17.37 7.26 2.92
C THR A 138 -18.00 7.79 4.20
N ASP A 139 -18.85 7.01 4.80
CA ASP A 139 -19.47 7.25 6.09
C ASP A 139 -19.27 6.07 7.06
N LYS A 140 -19.88 6.14 8.21
CA LYS A 140 -19.80 5.09 9.24
C LYS A 140 -20.45 3.77 8.78
N GLU A 141 -21.54 3.87 8.04
CA GLU A 141 -22.29 2.74 7.49
C GLU A 141 -21.45 2.00 6.45
N THR A 142 -20.77 2.73 5.57
CA THR A 142 -19.82 2.21 4.58
C THR A 142 -18.73 1.38 5.27
N ILE A 143 -18.12 1.90 6.33
CA ILE A 143 -17.07 1.19 7.07
C ILE A 143 -17.64 -0.06 7.75
N ASN A 144 -18.79 0.05 8.42
CA ASN A 144 -19.42 -1.09 9.10
C ASN A 144 -19.81 -2.20 8.12
N ALA A 145 -20.32 -1.86 6.95
CA ALA A 145 -20.69 -2.83 5.91
C ALA A 145 -19.48 -3.62 5.37
N SER A 146 -18.28 -3.03 5.41
CA SER A 146 -17.06 -3.68 4.93
C SER A 146 -16.57 -4.81 5.85
N PHE A 147 -16.97 -4.84 7.12
CA PHE A 147 -16.46 -5.83 8.07
C PHE A 147 -16.82 -7.26 7.69
N ALA A 148 -18.00 -7.48 7.13
CA ALA A 148 -18.44 -8.84 6.75
C ALA A 148 -17.46 -9.50 5.76
N GLU A 149 -17.08 -8.78 4.69
CA GLU A 149 -16.13 -9.29 3.70
C GLU A 149 -14.68 -9.31 4.23
N THR A 150 -14.30 -8.33 5.05
CA THR A 150 -12.96 -8.29 5.64
C THR A 150 -12.73 -9.45 6.62
N GLU A 151 -13.70 -9.74 7.49
CA GLU A 151 -13.63 -10.85 8.44
C GLU A 151 -13.66 -12.20 7.71
N LYS A 152 -14.47 -12.31 6.65
CA LYS A 152 -14.50 -13.49 5.80
C LYS A 152 -13.14 -13.71 5.12
N LEU A 153 -12.52 -12.65 4.56
CA LEU A 153 -11.19 -12.73 3.97
C LEU A 153 -10.14 -13.18 4.99
N SER A 154 -10.16 -12.59 6.18
CA SER A 154 -9.28 -13.00 7.29
C SER A 154 -9.43 -14.49 7.61
N LYS A 155 -10.67 -14.97 7.67
CA LYS A 155 -10.98 -16.38 7.99
C LYS A 155 -10.49 -17.34 6.90
N ILE A 156 -10.71 -17.02 5.62
CA ILE A 156 -10.33 -17.94 4.52
C ILE A 156 -8.84 -17.87 4.16
N SER A 157 -8.18 -16.73 4.41
CA SER A 157 -6.73 -16.58 4.23
C SER A 157 -5.91 -17.02 5.44
N GLY A 158 -6.51 -17.05 6.63
CA GLY A 158 -5.84 -17.29 7.89
C GLY A 158 -5.02 -16.08 8.40
N LEU A 159 -5.14 -14.91 7.77
CA LEU A 159 -4.36 -13.73 8.12
C LEU A 159 -5.12 -12.81 9.09
N PRO A 160 -4.40 -12.15 10.04
CA PRO A 160 -5.02 -11.20 10.96
C PRO A 160 -5.38 -9.89 10.26
N ILE A 161 -6.47 -9.26 10.69
CA ILE A 161 -6.78 -7.86 10.36
C ILE A 161 -6.07 -6.99 11.40
N ILE A 162 -5.00 -6.31 10.97
CA ILE A 162 -4.20 -5.49 11.90
C ILE A 162 -4.76 -4.08 12.06
N TYR A 163 -5.29 -3.49 10.99
CA TYR A 163 -5.86 -2.15 11.01
C TYR A 163 -7.12 -2.04 10.16
N THR A 164 -7.97 -1.07 10.54
CA THR A 164 -9.05 -0.54 9.71
C THR A 164 -8.84 0.96 9.54
N THR A 165 -8.71 1.42 8.30
CA THR A 165 -8.56 2.84 8.01
C THR A 165 -9.90 3.55 8.17
N VAL A 166 -9.85 4.70 8.80
CA VAL A 166 -11.03 5.54 9.05
C VAL A 166 -10.66 6.99 8.81
N ARG A 167 -11.40 7.64 7.94
CA ARG A 167 -11.23 9.07 7.70
C ARG A 167 -11.38 9.84 9.03
N GLU A 168 -10.55 10.86 9.24
CA GLU A 168 -10.42 11.53 10.56
C GLU A 168 -11.72 12.18 11.05
N ASP A 169 -12.57 12.61 10.10
CA ASP A 169 -13.87 13.24 10.41
C ASP A 169 -15.00 12.23 10.75
N ILE A 170 -14.74 10.92 10.62
CA ILE A 170 -15.73 9.88 10.95
C ILE A 170 -15.53 9.40 12.39
N ASP A 171 -16.54 9.64 13.22
CA ASP A 171 -16.55 9.15 14.60
C ASP A 171 -17.03 7.71 14.68
N ILE A 172 -16.06 6.81 14.74
CA ILE A 172 -16.27 5.38 14.97
C ILE A 172 -15.23 4.84 15.95
N SER A 173 -15.67 4.07 16.92
CA SER A 173 -14.80 3.47 17.93
C SER A 173 -14.36 2.09 17.46
N LEU A 174 -13.08 1.95 17.12
CA LEU A 174 -12.46 0.69 16.75
C LEU A 174 -11.12 0.54 17.48
N LYS A 175 -10.83 -0.67 17.92
CA LYS A 175 -9.60 -0.98 18.65
C LYS A 175 -8.34 -0.79 17.78
N ASN A 176 -8.46 -1.11 16.51
CA ASN A 176 -7.38 -1.07 15.51
C ASN A 176 -7.61 0.00 14.43
N LYS A 177 -8.14 1.16 14.85
CA LYS A 177 -8.36 2.31 13.97
C LYS A 177 -7.03 2.91 13.50
N LEU A 178 -6.89 3.09 12.18
CA LEU A 178 -5.81 3.84 11.56
C LEU A 178 -6.40 5.10 10.91
N PRO A 179 -5.94 6.31 11.26
CA PRO A 179 -6.44 7.54 10.64
C PRO A 179 -6.15 7.55 9.14
N LEU A 180 -7.17 7.89 8.34
CA LEU A 180 -7.07 8.07 6.90
C LEU A 180 -7.28 9.54 6.56
N LYS A 181 -6.30 10.12 5.87
CA LYS A 181 -6.40 11.42 5.23
C LYS A 181 -6.48 11.21 3.73
N LEU A 182 -7.53 11.74 3.10
CA LEU A 182 -7.65 11.70 1.65
C LEU A 182 -6.67 12.70 1.02
N GLN A 183 -6.00 12.29 -0.04
CA GLN A 183 -5.18 13.22 -0.83
C GLN A 183 -6.08 14.22 -1.57
N GLU A 184 -5.74 15.49 -1.45
CA GLU A 184 -6.31 16.52 -2.30
C GLU A 184 -5.62 16.47 -3.66
N LYS A 185 -6.38 16.13 -4.70
CA LYS A 185 -5.87 16.21 -6.07
C LYS A 185 -6.11 17.61 -6.62
N TYR A 186 -5.05 18.34 -6.79
CA TYR A 186 -5.06 19.53 -7.64
C TYR A 186 -4.95 19.06 -9.10
N PHE A 187 -6.08 18.99 -9.77
CA PHE A 187 -6.06 18.95 -11.22
C PHE A 187 -5.71 20.36 -11.70
N ASP A 188 -4.48 20.58 -12.10
CA ASP A 188 -4.13 21.72 -12.93
C ASP A 188 -4.87 21.54 -14.27
N ILE A 189 -6.09 22.05 -14.33
CA ILE A 189 -6.77 22.29 -15.59
C ILE A 189 -5.99 23.44 -16.23
N LYS A 190 -4.95 23.13 -16.99
CA LYS A 190 -4.42 24.08 -17.96
C LYS A 190 -5.53 24.25 -18.99
N GLU A 191 -6.27 25.34 -18.84
CA GLU A 191 -7.11 25.84 -19.91
C GLU A 191 -6.21 26.04 -21.14
N SER A 192 -6.47 25.27 -22.20
CA SER A 192 -5.87 25.39 -23.52
C SER A 192 -6.65 26.38 -24.36
#